data_fc39b961b606672ddd6c8858c5d75c80
#
_entry.id   fc39b961b606672ddd6c8858c5d75c80
#
_cell.length_a   1.000
_cell.length_b   1.000
_cell.length_c   1.000
_cell.angle_alpha   90.00
_cell.angle_beta   90.00
_cell.angle_gamma   90.00
#
_symmetry.space_group_name_H-M   'P 1'
#
loop_
_entity.id
_entity.type
_entity.pdbx_description
1 polymer ?
#
loop_
_entity_poly.entity_id
_entity_poly.type
_entity_poly.pdbx_seq_one_letter_code
_entity_poly.pdbx_strand_id
1 'polypeptide(L)'
;MEEKIITGHKNGMLVLLLELVLYIAAVVFLIVGINAGFLPLVVLCVILLLLGWIPLCGLRVLKPQEALVLTLFGKYIGTLKGEGFYFVNPFCSSFNPAAKTKLNQSGDVDGGHKGTDLLAAMQGGSAAVEVHDSKNISLKIMTLNNARQKINDCLGNPVEIGIAVMWRVTDTAKAVFNVDNYKEYLSLQCDAALRNIVRVYPYDLSLIHI
;
A
#
# COMPACT_ATOMS: atom_id res chain seq x y z
N MET A 1 9.17 16.60 -5.64
CA MET A 1 10.01 15.63 -4.92
C MET A 1 10.40 14.56 -5.92
N GLU A 2 11.67 14.19 -6.03
CA GLU A 2 12.10 13.14 -6.97
C GLU A 2 12.01 11.78 -6.29
N GLU A 3 11.59 10.77 -7.04
CA GLU A 3 11.48 9.41 -6.53
C GLU A 3 12.88 8.78 -6.42
N LYS A 4 13.26 8.35 -5.22
CA LYS A 4 14.48 7.60 -4.97
C LYS A 4 14.14 6.11 -4.87
N ILE A 5 14.47 5.36 -5.92
CA ILE A 5 14.28 3.91 -5.91
C ILE A 5 15.39 3.26 -5.11
N ILE A 6 15.02 2.55 -4.06
CA ILE A 6 15.97 1.73 -3.29
C ILE A 6 16.07 0.38 -4.01
N THR A 7 17.11 0.23 -4.81
CA THR A 7 17.53 -1.06 -5.36
C THR A 7 18.30 -1.83 -4.28
N GLY A 8 17.66 -2.08 -3.14
CA GLY A 8 18.25 -2.85 -2.06
C GLY A 8 18.44 -4.31 -2.49
N HIS A 9 19.56 -4.91 -2.09
CA HIS A 9 19.73 -6.35 -2.22
C HIS A 9 18.58 -7.04 -1.50
N LYS A 10 18.03 -8.10 -2.11
CA LYS A 10 16.96 -8.95 -1.54
C LYS A 10 17.52 -9.81 -0.38
N ASN A 11 18.10 -9.15 0.62
CA ASN A 11 18.84 -9.80 1.71
C ASN A 11 17.94 -10.23 2.89
N GLY A 12 16.61 -10.08 2.75
CA GLY A 12 15.69 -10.45 3.84
C GLY A 12 15.82 -11.89 4.27
N MET A 13 16.04 -12.82 3.33
CA MET A 13 16.22 -14.24 3.64
C MET A 13 17.53 -14.50 4.38
N LEU A 14 18.61 -13.83 3.99
CA LEU A 14 19.90 -13.95 4.65
C LEU A 14 19.82 -13.44 6.10
N VAL A 15 19.20 -12.27 6.32
CA VAL A 15 19.00 -11.70 7.64
C VAL A 15 18.15 -12.61 8.52
N LEU A 16 17.06 -13.17 7.97
CA LEU A 16 16.21 -14.11 8.70
C LEU A 16 16.97 -15.36 9.13
N LEU A 17 17.77 -15.96 8.23
CA LEU A 17 18.57 -17.14 8.55
C LEU A 17 19.64 -16.82 9.60
N LEU A 18 20.32 -15.69 9.46
CA LEU A 18 21.33 -15.25 10.43
C LEU A 18 20.73 -15.04 11.81
N GLU A 19 19.56 -14.39 11.87
CA GLU A 19 18.83 -14.17 13.11
C GLU A 19 18.41 -15.49 13.76
N LEU A 20 17.91 -16.45 12.98
CA LEU A 20 17.53 -17.77 13.47
C LEU A 20 18.72 -18.51 14.08
N VAL A 21 19.88 -18.48 13.41
CA VAL A 21 21.11 -19.08 13.93
C VAL A 21 21.55 -18.40 15.23
N LEU A 22 21.46 -17.07 15.28
CA LEU A 22 21.81 -16.28 16.47
C LEU A 22 20.89 -16.62 17.65
N TYR A 23 19.58 -16.80 17.42
CA TYR A 23 18.64 -17.24 18.45
C TYR A 23 18.97 -18.63 18.99
N ILE A 24 19.24 -19.59 18.10
CA ILE A 24 19.60 -20.94 18.48
C ILE A 24 20.91 -20.92 19.33
N ALA A 25 21.92 -20.18 18.89
CA ALA A 25 23.16 -20.01 19.60
C ALA A 25 22.95 -19.38 20.99
N ALA A 26 22.13 -18.32 21.08
CA ALA A 26 21.82 -17.67 22.34
C ALA A 26 21.14 -18.61 23.34
N VAL A 27 20.22 -19.47 22.90
CA VAL A 27 19.56 -20.47 23.73
C VAL A 27 20.57 -21.52 24.23
N VAL A 28 21.46 -22.03 23.36
CA VAL A 28 22.50 -22.98 23.73
C VAL A 28 23.47 -22.39 24.76
N PHE A 29 23.95 -21.16 24.51
CA PHE A 29 24.84 -20.46 25.46
C PHE A 29 24.15 -20.12 26.77
N LEU A 30 22.86 -19.87 26.77
CA LEU A 30 22.06 -19.65 27.99
C LEU A 30 22.05 -20.92 28.84
N ILE A 31 21.79 -22.10 28.25
CA ILE A 31 21.79 -23.39 28.96
C ILE A 31 23.16 -23.67 29.52
N VAL A 32 24.24 -23.48 28.75
CA VAL A 32 25.63 -23.67 29.19
C VAL A 32 25.97 -22.69 30.32
N GLY A 33 25.58 -21.43 30.22
CA GLY A 33 25.83 -20.42 31.25
C GLY A 33 25.16 -20.72 32.57
N ILE A 34 23.91 -21.23 32.55
CA ILE A 34 23.20 -21.68 33.76
C ILE A 34 23.92 -22.86 34.40
N ASN A 35 24.30 -23.87 33.62
CA ASN A 35 25.00 -25.05 34.12
C ASN A 35 26.40 -24.73 34.68
N ALA A 36 27.10 -23.77 34.08
CA ALA A 36 28.40 -23.29 34.52
C ALA A 36 28.34 -22.29 35.68
N GLY A 37 27.15 -21.82 36.07
CA GLY A 37 26.99 -20.80 37.12
C GLY A 37 27.57 -19.42 36.75
N PHE A 38 27.79 -19.14 35.46
CA PHE A 38 28.41 -17.92 34.98
C PHE A 38 27.35 -16.85 34.71
N LEU A 39 27.00 -16.10 35.76
CA LEU A 39 25.90 -15.12 35.75
C LEU A 39 25.98 -14.07 34.62
N PRO A 40 27.16 -13.45 34.28
CA PRO A 40 27.23 -12.42 33.24
C PRO A 40 26.89 -12.97 31.85
N LEU A 41 27.21 -14.23 31.56
CA LEU A 41 26.87 -14.86 30.29
C LEU A 41 25.34 -15.05 30.16
N VAL A 42 24.69 -15.48 31.26
CA VAL A 42 23.25 -15.66 31.30
C VAL A 42 22.52 -14.31 31.03
N VAL A 43 22.97 -13.25 31.73
CA VAL A 43 22.38 -11.90 31.52
C VAL A 43 22.58 -11.42 30.09
N LEU A 44 23.77 -11.63 29.52
CA LEU A 44 24.05 -11.25 28.13
C LEU A 44 23.11 -11.98 27.14
N CYS A 45 22.92 -13.30 27.31
CA CYS A 45 22.04 -14.09 26.46
C CYS A 45 20.58 -13.67 26.58
N VAL A 46 20.09 -13.35 27.78
CA VAL A 46 18.73 -12.84 27.97
C VAL A 46 18.53 -11.49 27.27
N ILE A 47 19.48 -10.56 27.39
CA ILE A 47 19.43 -9.27 26.68
C ILE A 47 19.40 -9.48 25.17
N LEU A 48 20.21 -10.40 24.65
CA LEU A 48 20.29 -10.71 23.23
C LEU A 48 18.99 -11.31 22.70
N LEU A 49 18.34 -12.21 23.46
CA LEU A 49 17.02 -12.77 23.14
C LEU A 49 15.92 -11.70 23.12
N LEU A 50 15.96 -10.73 24.04
CA LEU A 50 15.01 -9.65 24.10
C LEU A 50 15.19 -8.64 22.95
N LEU A 51 16.43 -8.27 22.62
CA LEU A 51 16.74 -7.30 21.57
C LEU A 51 16.68 -7.89 20.16
N GLY A 52 16.85 -9.19 20.02
CA GLY A 52 16.84 -9.87 18.73
C GLY A 52 15.50 -9.79 17.99
N TRP A 53 14.40 -9.46 18.66
CA TRP A 53 13.12 -9.21 18.00
C TRP A 53 13.13 -7.98 17.08
N ILE A 54 14.01 -7.01 17.36
CA ILE A 54 14.05 -5.72 16.63
C ILE A 54 14.37 -5.91 15.14
N PRO A 55 15.40 -6.68 14.73
CA PRO A 55 15.69 -6.90 13.31
C PRO A 55 14.54 -7.55 12.54
N LEU A 56 13.78 -8.45 13.18
CA LEU A 56 12.63 -9.13 12.53
C LEU A 56 11.54 -8.13 12.12
N CYS A 57 11.36 -7.02 12.84
CA CYS A 57 10.42 -5.97 12.48
C CYS A 57 10.80 -5.24 11.19
N GLY A 58 12.05 -5.34 10.75
CA GLY A 58 12.55 -4.76 9.50
C GLY A 58 12.29 -5.60 8.25
N LEU A 59 11.79 -6.82 8.40
CA LEU A 59 11.52 -7.70 7.26
C LEU A 59 10.23 -7.28 6.55
N ARG A 60 10.32 -7.10 5.22
CA ARG A 60 9.18 -6.70 4.37
C ARG A 60 9.11 -7.61 3.15
N VAL A 61 7.91 -8.11 2.87
CA VAL A 61 7.59 -8.89 1.66
C VAL A 61 6.88 -7.97 0.68
N LEU A 62 7.38 -7.90 -0.54
CA LEU A 62 6.77 -7.14 -1.62
C LEU A 62 6.32 -8.09 -2.73
N LYS A 63 5.07 -7.96 -3.15
CA LYS A 63 4.49 -8.74 -4.25
C LYS A 63 4.86 -8.11 -5.60
N PRO A 64 4.77 -8.87 -6.70
CA PRO A 64 4.93 -8.32 -8.04
C PRO A 64 3.97 -7.14 -8.29
N GLN A 65 4.49 -6.09 -8.93
CA GLN A 65 3.72 -4.87 -9.25
C GLN A 65 3.19 -4.13 -8.01
N GLU A 66 3.89 -4.22 -6.89
CA GLU A 66 3.66 -3.40 -5.71
C GLU A 66 4.87 -2.53 -5.41
N ALA A 67 4.63 -1.40 -4.77
CA ALA A 67 5.66 -0.50 -4.27
C ALA A 67 5.39 -0.15 -2.81
N LEU A 68 6.46 0.06 -2.05
CA LEU A 68 6.40 0.46 -0.65
C LEU A 68 7.19 1.75 -0.45
N VAL A 69 6.50 2.82 -0.08
CA VAL A 69 7.11 4.11 0.23
C VAL A 69 7.58 4.10 1.68
N LEU A 70 8.88 4.33 1.90
CA LEU A 70 9.51 4.27 3.20
C LEU A 70 9.84 5.66 3.73
N THR A 71 9.42 5.89 4.96
CA THR A 71 9.75 7.10 5.73
C THR A 71 10.42 6.71 7.05
N LEU A 72 11.42 7.48 7.46
CA LEU A 72 12.08 7.34 8.76
C LEU A 72 11.91 8.65 9.52
N PHE A 73 11.22 8.60 10.66
CA PHE A 73 10.93 9.79 11.48
C PHE A 73 10.35 10.96 10.66
N GLY A 74 9.45 10.65 9.70
CA GLY A 74 8.83 11.66 8.84
C GLY A 74 9.65 12.08 7.61
N LYS A 75 10.92 11.67 7.49
CA LYS A 75 11.74 11.94 6.32
C LYS A 75 11.60 10.83 5.28
N TYR A 76 11.35 11.18 4.02
CA TYR A 76 11.35 10.23 2.92
C TYR A 76 12.76 9.68 2.68
N ILE A 77 12.92 8.37 2.71
CA ILE A 77 14.17 7.67 2.44
C ILE A 77 14.21 7.19 1.00
N GLY A 78 13.11 6.61 0.54
CA GLY A 78 12.97 6.05 -0.79
C GLY A 78 11.81 5.08 -0.91
N THR A 79 11.65 4.57 -2.12
CA THR A 79 10.61 3.60 -2.47
C THR A 79 11.23 2.27 -2.85
N LEU A 80 10.72 1.20 -2.26
CA LEU A 80 11.00 -0.16 -2.70
C LEU A 80 10.07 -0.50 -3.86
N LYS A 81 10.65 -0.84 -5.01
CA LYS A 81 9.94 -1.35 -6.19
C LYS A 81 10.48 -2.72 -6.56
N GLY A 82 9.57 -3.61 -6.95
CA GLY A 82 9.90 -4.96 -7.36
C GLY A 82 9.58 -6.02 -6.30
N GLU A 83 9.37 -7.22 -6.77
CA GLU A 83 9.06 -8.38 -5.93
C GLU A 83 10.26 -8.86 -5.13
N GLY A 84 10.02 -9.31 -3.93
CA GLY A 84 11.05 -9.95 -3.12
C GLY A 84 10.87 -9.80 -1.63
N PHE A 85 11.83 -10.36 -0.93
CA PHE A 85 11.94 -10.30 0.52
C PHE A 85 13.08 -9.37 0.88
N TYR A 86 12.76 -8.24 1.47
CA TYR A 86 13.70 -7.16 1.77
C TYR A 86 13.89 -7.00 3.27
N PHE A 87 15.12 -6.68 3.64
CA PHE A 87 15.41 -6.16 4.96
C PHE A 87 15.56 -4.65 4.89
N VAL A 88 14.77 -3.95 5.68
CA VAL A 88 14.76 -2.50 5.80
C VAL A 88 14.98 -2.15 7.27
N ASN A 89 15.45 -0.93 7.53
CA ASN A 89 15.59 -0.48 8.92
C ASN A 89 14.26 -0.67 9.68
N PRO A 90 14.25 -1.35 10.83
CA PRO A 90 13.04 -1.66 11.60
C PRO A 90 12.25 -0.41 12.02
N PHE A 91 12.90 0.74 12.13
CA PHE A 91 12.27 2.02 12.47
C PHE A 91 11.61 2.73 11.28
N CYS A 92 11.73 2.17 10.06
CA CYS A 92 11.03 2.71 8.91
C CYS A 92 9.54 2.41 8.96
N SER A 93 8.73 3.45 8.80
CA SER A 93 7.30 3.33 8.58
C SER A 93 6.97 3.42 7.09
N SER A 94 5.89 2.77 6.69
CA SER A 94 5.34 2.87 5.35
C SER A 94 4.01 3.61 5.41
N PHE A 95 3.77 4.48 4.42
CA PHE A 95 2.59 5.34 4.36
C PHE A 95 1.94 5.25 2.98
N ASN A 96 0.62 5.05 2.97
CA ASN A 96 -0.22 5.10 1.77
C ASN A 96 -1.49 5.90 2.09
N PRO A 97 -1.60 7.16 1.65
CA PRO A 97 -2.72 8.04 1.99
C PRO A 97 -4.05 7.54 1.41
N ALA A 98 -4.01 6.88 0.27
CA ALA A 98 -5.20 6.38 -0.42
C ALA A 98 -5.58 4.94 -0.03
N ALA A 99 -5.00 4.36 1.04
CA ALA A 99 -5.25 2.99 1.45
C ALA A 99 -6.73 2.74 1.80
N LYS A 100 -7.38 3.72 2.42
CA LYS A 100 -8.78 3.64 2.88
C LYS A 100 -9.81 4.08 1.85
N THR A 101 -9.37 4.67 0.73
CA THR A 101 -10.28 5.23 -0.27
C THR A 101 -10.77 4.17 -1.23
N LYS A 102 -12.08 3.94 -1.23
CA LYS A 102 -12.77 3.03 -2.15
C LYS A 102 -13.54 3.87 -3.18
N LEU A 103 -13.16 3.80 -4.44
CA LEU A 103 -13.77 4.57 -5.55
C LEU A 103 -14.32 3.67 -6.66
N ASN A 104 -14.90 2.51 -6.32
CA ASN A 104 -15.39 1.53 -7.31
C ASN A 104 -14.35 1.19 -8.40
N GLN A 105 -13.10 1.13 -8.02
CA GLN A 105 -11.98 0.82 -8.92
C GLN A 105 -11.67 -0.66 -8.90
N SER A 106 -11.14 -1.19 -10.00
CA SER A 106 -10.71 -2.60 -10.06
C SER A 106 -9.61 -2.94 -9.04
N GLY A 107 -8.87 -1.95 -8.56
CA GLY A 107 -7.86 -2.09 -7.51
C GLY A 107 -8.42 -2.00 -6.08
N ASP A 108 -9.70 -1.68 -5.94
CA ASP A 108 -10.43 -1.66 -4.66
C ASP A 108 -11.09 -3.01 -4.36
N VAL A 109 -10.65 -4.07 -5.00
CA VAL A 109 -11.12 -5.42 -4.68
C VAL A 109 -10.82 -5.67 -3.22
N ASP A 110 -11.85 -5.64 -2.41
CA ASP A 110 -11.79 -6.18 -1.07
C ASP A 110 -11.14 -7.55 -1.20
N GLY A 111 -10.03 -7.76 -0.53
CA GLY A 111 -9.45 -9.08 -0.38
C GLY A 111 -10.49 -9.95 0.34
N GLY A 112 -11.62 -10.15 -0.36
CA GLY A 112 -12.83 -10.70 0.17
C GLY A 112 -12.64 -12.16 0.45
N HIS A 113 -12.43 -12.45 1.67
CA HIS A 113 -13.00 -13.63 2.26
C HIS A 113 -14.47 -13.32 2.61
N LYS A 114 -15.35 -13.33 1.60
CA LYS A 114 -16.80 -13.36 1.82
C LYS A 114 -17.27 -14.51 2.73
N GLY A 115 -16.38 -15.43 3.06
CA GLY A 115 -16.64 -16.55 3.97
C GLY A 115 -16.47 -16.23 5.46
N THR A 116 -15.63 -15.23 5.80
CA THR A 116 -15.40 -14.85 7.21
C THR A 116 -16.42 -13.85 7.73
N ASP A 117 -16.99 -13.02 6.87
CA ASP A 117 -18.03 -12.06 7.26
C ASP A 117 -19.32 -12.74 7.74
N LEU A 118 -19.65 -13.92 7.16
CA LEU A 118 -20.82 -14.67 7.55
C LEU A 118 -20.63 -15.35 8.93
N LEU A 119 -19.41 -15.79 9.24
CA LEU A 119 -19.08 -16.38 10.55
C LEU A 119 -18.94 -15.31 11.64
N ALA A 120 -18.43 -14.11 11.32
CA ALA A 120 -18.36 -12.99 12.24
C ALA A 120 -19.75 -12.43 12.57
N ALA A 121 -20.66 -12.39 11.59
CA ALA A 121 -22.06 -11.99 11.80
C ALA A 121 -22.84 -12.97 12.68
N MET A 122 -22.48 -14.25 12.67
CA MET A 122 -23.12 -15.29 13.51
C MET A 122 -22.64 -15.25 14.97
N GLN A 123 -21.48 -14.65 15.29
CA GLN A 123 -20.93 -14.63 16.65
C GLN A 123 -21.25 -13.36 17.46
N GLY A 124 -22.09 -12.46 16.94
CA GLY A 124 -22.61 -11.32 17.73
C GLY A 124 -21.54 -10.37 18.30
N GLY A 125 -20.29 -10.51 17.88
CA GLY A 125 -19.21 -9.60 18.23
C GLY A 125 -19.10 -8.52 17.16
N SER A 126 -19.14 -7.26 17.54
CA SER A 126 -18.67 -6.15 16.72
C SER A 126 -17.15 -6.30 16.50
N ALA A 127 -16.77 -7.32 15.75
CA ALA A 127 -15.46 -7.40 15.17
C ALA A 127 -15.39 -6.23 14.18
N ALA A 128 -14.75 -5.14 14.58
CA ALA A 128 -14.27 -4.14 13.65
C ALA A 128 -13.53 -4.94 12.58
N VAL A 129 -14.13 -5.05 11.39
CA VAL A 129 -13.44 -5.57 10.22
C VAL A 129 -12.24 -4.65 10.08
N GLU A 130 -11.08 -5.11 10.52
CA GLU A 130 -9.81 -4.44 10.27
C GLU A 130 -9.69 -4.43 8.75
N VAL A 131 -10.14 -3.33 8.15
CA VAL A 131 -9.80 -3.00 6.77
C VAL A 131 -8.28 -3.03 6.76
N HIS A 132 -7.73 -4.12 6.23
CA HIS A 132 -6.29 -4.31 6.16
C HIS A 132 -5.74 -3.14 5.36
N ASP A 133 -5.28 -2.15 6.08
CA ASP A 133 -4.77 -0.88 5.57
C ASP A 133 -3.53 -1.23 4.72
N SER A 134 -3.76 -1.46 3.43
CA SER A 134 -2.69 -1.87 2.52
C SER A 134 -1.69 -0.73 2.41
N LYS A 135 -0.60 -0.82 3.17
CA LYS A 135 0.51 0.13 3.14
C LYS A 135 1.24 0.12 1.79
N ASN A 136 1.01 -0.93 1.00
CA ASN A 136 1.59 -1.10 -0.33
C ASN A 136 0.77 -0.33 -1.37
N ILE A 137 1.46 0.23 -2.35
CA ILE A 137 0.86 0.94 -3.49
C ILE A 137 0.90 -0.01 -4.68
N SER A 138 -0.26 -0.23 -5.31
CA SER A 138 -0.33 -1.02 -6.55
C SER A 138 0.22 -0.22 -7.73
N LEU A 139 1.11 -0.83 -8.49
CA LEU A 139 1.63 -0.32 -9.77
C LEU A 139 0.91 -0.93 -10.97
N LYS A 140 -0.09 -1.79 -10.72
CA LYS A 140 -0.90 -2.41 -11.77
C LYS A 140 -1.77 -1.35 -12.46
N ILE A 141 -2.20 -1.65 -13.67
CA ILE A 141 -3.23 -0.84 -14.33
C ILE A 141 -4.54 -1.05 -13.58
N MET A 142 -5.14 0.04 -13.16
CA MET A 142 -6.42 0.10 -12.45
C MET A 142 -7.44 0.81 -13.33
N THR A 143 -8.72 0.47 -13.16
CA THR A 143 -9.83 1.13 -13.86
C THR A 143 -10.66 1.92 -12.86
N LEU A 144 -10.81 3.22 -13.12
CA LEU A 144 -11.72 4.09 -12.43
C LEU A 144 -13.02 4.16 -13.25
N ASN A 145 -14.14 3.79 -12.63
CA ASN A 145 -15.45 3.89 -13.25
C ASN A 145 -16.25 4.96 -12.51
N ASN A 146 -16.31 6.17 -13.08
CA ASN A 146 -17.08 7.25 -12.51
C ASN A 146 -18.56 7.10 -12.84
N ALA A 147 -19.41 7.44 -11.87
CA ALA A 147 -20.86 7.40 -12.02
C ALA A 147 -21.32 8.30 -13.17
N ARG A 148 -22.44 7.93 -13.79
CA ARG A 148 -23.05 8.76 -14.83
C ARG A 148 -23.43 10.11 -14.26
N GLN A 149 -23.09 11.17 -14.99
CA GLN A 149 -23.37 12.55 -14.62
C GLN A 149 -24.22 13.21 -15.71
N LYS A 150 -25.16 14.06 -15.29
CA LYS A 150 -25.91 14.93 -16.22
C LYS A 150 -25.09 16.18 -16.48
N ILE A 151 -24.71 16.38 -17.74
CA ILE A 151 -23.90 17.52 -18.18
C ILE A 151 -24.59 18.12 -19.39
N ASN A 152 -24.67 19.44 -19.45
CA ASN A 152 -25.20 20.11 -20.63
C ASN A 152 -24.12 20.22 -21.70
N ASP A 153 -24.48 19.91 -22.94
CA ASP A 153 -23.64 20.11 -24.11
C ASP A 153 -23.50 21.61 -24.47
N CYS A 154 -22.82 21.94 -25.59
CA CYS A 154 -22.65 23.30 -26.02
C CYS A 154 -23.99 24.00 -26.45
N LEU A 155 -25.01 23.22 -26.76
CA LEU A 155 -26.36 23.72 -27.15
C LEU A 155 -27.31 23.79 -25.93
N GLY A 156 -26.88 23.37 -24.75
CA GLY A 156 -27.67 23.36 -23.54
C GLY A 156 -28.48 22.07 -23.32
N ASN A 157 -28.34 21.05 -24.18
CA ASN A 157 -29.03 19.78 -24.02
C ASN A 157 -28.45 18.97 -22.87
N PRO A 158 -29.24 18.43 -21.92
CA PRO A 158 -28.74 17.60 -20.85
C PRO A 158 -28.39 16.21 -21.38
N VAL A 159 -27.14 15.78 -21.21
CA VAL A 159 -26.64 14.48 -21.61
C VAL A 159 -26.17 13.72 -20.37
N GLU A 160 -26.54 12.43 -20.27
CA GLU A 160 -26.03 11.54 -19.23
C GLU A 160 -24.80 10.77 -19.74
N ILE A 161 -23.63 11.06 -19.17
CA ILE A 161 -22.37 10.45 -19.59
C ILE A 161 -21.67 9.84 -18.37
N GLY A 162 -21.17 8.61 -18.53
CA GLY A 162 -20.24 7.95 -17.62
C GLY A 162 -18.93 7.70 -18.33
N ILE A 163 -17.84 7.69 -17.59
CA ILE A 163 -16.50 7.39 -18.12
C ILE A 163 -15.83 6.29 -17.35
N ALA A 164 -15.07 5.48 -18.06
CA ALA A 164 -14.14 4.52 -17.49
C ALA A 164 -12.72 4.93 -17.88
N VAL A 165 -11.86 5.15 -16.88
CA VAL A 165 -10.49 5.60 -17.09
C VAL A 165 -9.52 4.51 -16.62
N MET A 166 -8.63 4.09 -17.51
CA MET A 166 -7.51 3.20 -17.16
C MET A 166 -6.30 4.04 -16.74
N TRP A 167 -5.73 3.74 -15.59
CA TRP A 167 -4.61 4.48 -15.04
C TRP A 167 -3.67 3.61 -14.23
N ARG A 168 -2.47 4.09 -13.97
CA ARG A 168 -1.49 3.45 -13.09
C ARG A 168 -0.60 4.47 -12.40
N VAL A 169 -0.07 4.12 -11.24
CA VAL A 169 0.93 4.94 -10.55
C VAL A 169 2.30 4.70 -11.18
N THR A 170 2.95 5.75 -11.66
CA THR A 170 4.32 5.71 -12.22
C THR A 170 5.34 6.19 -11.19
N ASP A 171 5.07 7.32 -10.53
CA ASP A 171 5.91 7.94 -9.52
C ASP A 171 5.19 7.89 -8.17
N THR A 172 5.63 6.98 -7.31
CA THR A 172 5.00 6.75 -6.01
C THR A 172 5.29 7.86 -5.02
N ALA A 173 6.46 8.52 -5.11
CA ALA A 173 6.80 9.62 -4.22
C ALA A 173 5.89 10.84 -4.47
N LYS A 174 5.66 11.18 -5.75
CA LYS A 174 4.72 12.26 -6.10
C LYS A 174 3.29 11.91 -5.72
N ALA A 175 2.86 10.67 -5.93
CA ALA A 175 1.51 10.23 -5.59
C ALA A 175 1.22 10.33 -4.09
N VAL A 176 2.24 10.07 -3.24
CA VAL A 176 2.06 10.04 -1.78
C VAL A 176 2.27 11.40 -1.12
N PHE A 177 3.21 12.21 -1.62
CA PHE A 177 3.63 13.43 -0.92
C PHE A 177 3.17 14.74 -1.59
N ASN A 178 2.80 14.72 -2.87
CA ASN A 178 2.32 15.92 -3.54
C ASN A 178 0.79 16.05 -3.49
N VAL A 179 0.07 14.98 -3.18
CA VAL A 179 -1.39 14.94 -3.15
C VAL A 179 -1.83 14.16 -1.91
N ASP A 180 -2.79 14.68 -1.15
CA ASP A 180 -3.30 14.01 0.04
C ASP A 180 -3.94 12.66 -0.29
N ASN A 181 -4.72 12.60 -1.36
CA ASN A 181 -5.37 11.39 -1.81
C ASN A 181 -5.35 11.33 -3.34
N TYR A 182 -4.40 10.61 -3.89
CA TYR A 182 -4.21 10.53 -5.34
C TYR A 182 -5.38 9.85 -6.08
N LYS A 183 -6.11 8.94 -5.43
CA LYS A 183 -7.29 8.30 -6.04
C LYS A 183 -8.44 9.28 -6.18
N GLU A 184 -8.76 10.01 -5.14
CA GLU A 184 -9.80 11.04 -5.13
C GLU A 184 -9.46 12.18 -6.07
N TYR A 185 -8.21 12.64 -6.03
CA TYR A 185 -7.71 13.65 -6.96
C TYR A 185 -7.91 13.24 -8.41
N LEU A 186 -7.59 11.99 -8.77
CA LEU A 186 -7.79 11.47 -10.12
C LEU A 186 -9.27 11.49 -10.51
N SER A 187 -10.16 11.04 -9.62
CA SER A 187 -11.61 11.04 -9.89
C SER A 187 -12.13 12.45 -10.16
N LEU A 188 -11.76 13.42 -9.34
CA LEU A 188 -12.16 14.82 -9.51
C LEU A 188 -11.61 15.43 -10.82
N GLN A 189 -10.36 15.12 -11.17
CA GLN A 189 -9.77 15.59 -12.43
C GLN A 189 -10.44 14.97 -13.65
N CYS A 190 -10.81 13.70 -13.59
CA CYS A 190 -11.55 13.02 -14.66
C CYS A 190 -12.95 13.65 -14.85
N ASP A 191 -13.65 13.96 -13.77
CA ASP A 191 -14.96 14.63 -13.81
C ASP A 191 -14.87 16.04 -14.37
N ALA A 192 -13.87 16.80 -13.96
CA ALA A 192 -13.63 18.14 -14.47
C ALA A 192 -13.29 18.12 -15.97
N ALA A 193 -12.44 17.20 -16.41
CA ALA A 193 -12.08 17.03 -17.81
C ALA A 193 -13.30 16.64 -18.66
N LEU A 194 -14.12 15.70 -18.16
CA LEU A 194 -15.36 15.29 -18.83
C LEU A 194 -16.30 16.47 -19.06
N ARG A 195 -16.56 17.27 -18.02
CA ARG A 195 -17.41 18.45 -18.11
C ARG A 195 -16.88 19.47 -19.10
N ASN A 196 -15.58 19.70 -19.11
CA ASN A 196 -14.95 20.65 -20.03
C ASN A 196 -15.07 20.19 -21.49
N ILE A 197 -14.88 18.89 -21.76
CA ILE A 197 -14.98 18.36 -23.13
C ILE A 197 -16.43 18.39 -23.61
N VAL A 198 -17.40 17.93 -22.80
CA VAL A 198 -18.82 17.86 -23.20
C VAL A 198 -19.39 19.22 -23.52
N ARG A 199 -18.95 20.28 -22.82
CA ARG A 199 -19.40 21.66 -23.10
C ARG A 199 -18.91 22.23 -24.44
N VAL A 200 -17.91 21.63 -25.06
CA VAL A 200 -17.33 22.10 -26.31
C VAL A 200 -18.03 21.48 -27.53
N TYR A 201 -18.52 20.25 -27.38
CA TYR A 201 -19.10 19.50 -28.50
C TYR A 201 -20.60 19.34 -28.37
N PRO A 202 -21.37 19.49 -29.49
CA PRO A 202 -22.79 19.15 -29.50
C PRO A 202 -22.94 17.63 -29.45
N TYR A 203 -23.91 17.16 -28.66
CA TYR A 203 -24.21 15.73 -28.58
C TYR A 203 -24.88 15.22 -29.86
N ASP A 204 -25.79 16.04 -30.44
CA ASP A 204 -26.53 15.70 -31.64
C ASP A 204 -25.97 16.46 -32.86
N LEU A 205 -25.22 15.76 -33.67
CA LEU A 205 -24.70 16.27 -34.93
C LEU A 205 -25.73 16.29 -36.05
N SER A 206 -26.92 15.68 -35.86
CA SER A 206 -27.97 15.63 -36.88
C SER A 206 -28.58 17.00 -37.15
N LEU A 207 -28.52 17.92 -36.19
CA LEU A 207 -28.96 19.29 -36.32
C LEU A 207 -28.05 20.18 -37.18
N ILE A 208 -26.85 19.74 -37.49
CA ILE A 208 -25.89 20.50 -38.31
C ILE A 208 -26.22 20.36 -39.82
N HIS A 209 -27.05 19.39 -40.21
CA HIS A 209 -27.42 19.13 -41.61
C HIS A 209 -28.75 19.74 -42.03
N ILE A 210 -29.38 20.55 -41.19
CA ILE A 210 -30.56 21.33 -41.54
C ILE A 210 -30.15 22.77 -41.80
#